data_ab60fe4381b9d7334efe38f6a6657a65
#
_entry.id   ab60fe4381b9d7334efe38f6a6657a65
#
_cell.length_a   1.000
_cell.length_b   1.000
_cell.length_c   1.000
_cell.angle_alpha   90.00
_cell.angle_beta   90.00
_cell.angle_gamma   90.00
#
_symmetry.space_group_name_H-M   'P 1'
#
loop_
_entity.id
_entity.type
_entity.pdbx_description
1 polymer ?
#
loop_
_entity_poly.entity_id
_entity_poly.type
_entity_poly.pdbx_seq_one_letter_code
_entity_poly.pdbx_strand_id
1 'polypeptide(L)'
;MFEQVRKQAVRGSGKRTFLAVMILLLGLTLTVWTSVTDLFPKNGPWSPMDNPDAYRIAEAAEQSRSVYMDLRQMPLYGTGFELGEGAFARAICLTSRDGLWFSVVTGIEVYDQMDDYGSAYGCSGRFRVMTDRKTAGEIADALREEYGFEEEFLPLVLEGVSSRSLWIEDGVLLLLGLIGELWGLQLLLGRTELRFSPAWRGLKRYGDPEQAAASIEGELSGCPIPDPMFTENWMILRRSWKGTVFLPFSDVVWCHKALIPGASARHSYSVVLYLKSRRRPVKWKVPSEAHADAVLQQAQAKNPQMDTRYNPVWEQIWKKNRGFFLQSPPCCKN
;
A
#
# COMPACT_ATOMS: atom_id res chain seq x y z
N MET A 1 30.68 -8.46 -8.59
CA MET A 1 31.12 -7.08 -8.82
C MET A 1 30.58 -6.20 -7.70
N PHE A 2 31.38 -5.31 -7.15
CA PHE A 2 31.05 -4.40 -6.03
C PHE A 2 30.60 -5.10 -4.73
N GLU A 3 31.32 -6.10 -4.29
CA GLU A 3 30.93 -6.92 -3.14
C GLU A 3 30.97 -6.14 -1.81
N GLN A 4 31.98 -5.32 -1.59
CA GLN A 4 32.11 -4.51 -0.37
C GLN A 4 31.03 -3.42 -0.34
N VAL A 5 30.79 -2.73 -1.46
CA VAL A 5 29.72 -1.75 -1.58
C VAL A 5 28.35 -2.41 -1.31
N ARG A 6 28.11 -3.62 -1.85
CA ARG A 6 26.90 -4.39 -1.59
C ARG A 6 26.78 -4.77 -0.11
N LYS A 7 27.85 -5.29 0.51
CA LYS A 7 27.86 -5.61 1.94
C LYS A 7 27.49 -4.38 2.79
N GLN A 8 28.06 -3.22 2.48
CA GLN A 8 27.75 -1.96 3.17
C GLN A 8 26.32 -1.49 2.90
N ALA A 9 25.83 -1.59 1.66
CA ALA A 9 24.46 -1.20 1.28
C ALA A 9 23.40 -2.02 2.03
N VAL A 10 23.66 -3.30 2.27
CA VAL A 10 22.73 -4.24 2.94
C VAL A 10 22.84 -4.15 4.47
N ARG A 11 23.96 -3.70 5.00
CA ARG A 11 24.20 -3.65 6.45
C ARG A 11 23.19 -2.74 7.16
N GLY A 12 22.57 -3.26 8.22
CA GLY A 12 21.48 -2.56 8.93
C GLY A 12 20.08 -2.64 8.27
N SER A 13 19.93 -3.38 7.18
CA SER A 13 18.66 -3.50 6.45
C SER A 13 17.65 -4.51 7.03
N GLY A 14 17.93 -5.14 8.18
CA GLY A 14 17.07 -6.19 8.75
C GLY A 14 15.59 -5.75 8.90
N LYS A 15 15.35 -4.57 9.45
CA LYS A 15 13.98 -4.01 9.57
C LYS A 15 13.30 -3.81 8.21
N ARG A 16 14.07 -3.43 7.20
CA ARG A 16 13.58 -3.25 5.84
C ARG A 16 13.27 -4.60 5.17
N THR A 17 14.10 -5.61 5.41
CA THR A 17 13.85 -6.97 4.91
C THR A 17 12.58 -7.54 5.54
N PHE A 18 12.40 -7.37 6.84
CA PHE A 18 11.17 -7.76 7.53
C PHE A 18 9.94 -7.06 6.92
N LEU A 19 10.00 -5.74 6.74
CA LEU A 19 8.93 -4.98 6.11
C LEU A 19 8.65 -5.48 4.68
N ALA A 20 9.69 -5.77 3.90
CA ALA A 20 9.54 -6.29 2.54
C ALA A 20 8.81 -7.64 2.51
N VAL A 21 9.16 -8.55 3.42
CA VAL A 21 8.50 -9.85 3.56
C VAL A 21 7.05 -9.67 3.99
N MET A 22 6.78 -8.78 4.95
CA MET A 22 5.40 -8.50 5.39
C MET A 22 4.53 -7.92 4.27
N ILE A 23 5.07 -6.97 3.48
CA ILE A 23 4.35 -6.39 2.34
C ILE A 23 4.08 -7.46 1.27
N LEU A 24 5.07 -8.32 0.99
CA LEU A 24 4.93 -9.39 0.01
C LEU A 24 3.88 -10.41 0.45
N LEU A 25 3.91 -10.84 1.71
CA LEU A 25 2.91 -11.76 2.26
C LEU A 25 1.51 -11.14 2.25
N LEU A 26 1.38 -9.88 2.64
CA LEU A 26 0.09 -9.18 2.59
C LEU A 26 -0.43 -9.06 1.15
N GLY A 27 0.44 -8.69 0.21
CA GLY A 27 0.10 -8.65 -1.22
C GLY A 27 -0.39 -10.00 -1.72
N LEU A 28 0.37 -11.06 -1.46
CA LEU A 28 0.02 -12.43 -1.84
C LEU A 28 -1.31 -12.88 -1.22
N THR A 29 -1.53 -12.57 0.07
CA THR A 29 -2.79 -12.87 0.74
C THR A 29 -3.97 -12.18 0.06
N LEU A 30 -3.84 -10.88 -0.26
CA LEU A 30 -4.87 -10.14 -0.98
C LEU A 30 -5.13 -10.72 -2.37
N THR A 31 -4.07 -11.00 -3.14
CA THR A 31 -4.20 -11.56 -4.49
C THR A 31 -4.85 -12.95 -4.47
N VAL A 32 -4.42 -13.83 -3.58
CA VAL A 32 -5.01 -15.17 -3.45
C VAL A 32 -6.47 -15.07 -2.99
N TRP A 33 -6.73 -14.23 -1.97
CA TRP A 33 -8.09 -14.05 -1.47
C TRP A 33 -9.05 -13.58 -2.55
N THR A 34 -8.74 -12.48 -3.25
CA THR A 34 -9.58 -11.95 -4.33
C THR A 34 -9.71 -12.93 -5.50
N SER A 35 -8.64 -13.64 -5.87
CA SER A 35 -8.68 -14.60 -6.96
C SER A 35 -9.54 -15.82 -6.63
N VAL A 36 -9.43 -16.34 -5.41
CA VAL A 36 -10.13 -17.59 -5.02
C VAL A 36 -11.58 -17.32 -4.63
N THR A 37 -11.85 -16.21 -3.92
CA THR A 37 -13.20 -15.96 -3.40
C THR A 37 -14.10 -15.22 -4.38
N ASP A 38 -13.52 -14.30 -5.16
CA ASP A 38 -14.30 -13.30 -5.85
C ASP A 38 -14.25 -13.43 -7.38
N LEU A 39 -13.07 -13.68 -7.96
CA LEU A 39 -12.93 -13.84 -9.41
C LEU A 39 -13.22 -15.26 -9.91
N PHE A 40 -12.96 -16.28 -9.07
CA PHE A 40 -13.18 -17.68 -9.42
C PHE A 40 -14.08 -18.38 -8.39
N PRO A 41 -15.34 -17.94 -8.23
CA PRO A 41 -16.24 -18.45 -7.20
C PRO A 41 -16.49 -19.96 -7.31
N LYS A 42 -16.39 -20.54 -8.55
CA LYS A 42 -16.56 -22.00 -8.77
C LYS A 42 -15.45 -22.84 -8.16
N ASN A 43 -14.27 -22.27 -7.95
CA ASN A 43 -13.08 -22.95 -7.40
C ASN A 43 -12.76 -22.53 -5.97
N GLY A 44 -13.58 -21.65 -5.38
CA GLY A 44 -13.41 -21.15 -4.03
C GLY A 44 -13.88 -22.14 -2.96
N PRO A 45 -13.58 -21.87 -1.68
CA PRO A 45 -14.07 -22.66 -0.55
C PRO A 45 -15.61 -22.59 -0.40
N TRP A 46 -16.23 -21.73 -1.17
CA TRP A 46 -17.68 -21.53 -1.24
C TRP A 46 -18.18 -22.17 -2.52
N SER A 47 -18.59 -23.43 -2.41
CA SER A 47 -19.28 -24.09 -3.53
C SER A 47 -20.49 -23.25 -3.95
N PRO A 48 -20.69 -23.00 -5.26
CA PRO A 48 -21.89 -22.35 -5.73
C PRO A 48 -23.10 -23.15 -5.24
N MET A 49 -24.08 -22.47 -4.69
CA MET A 49 -25.35 -23.11 -4.40
C MET A 49 -26.08 -23.28 -5.72
N ASP A 50 -25.92 -24.44 -6.33
CA ASP A 50 -26.73 -24.80 -7.49
C ASP A 50 -28.13 -25.09 -7.00
N ASN A 51 -29.09 -24.27 -7.41
CA ASN A 51 -30.51 -24.43 -7.14
C ASN A 51 -30.83 -24.61 -5.64
N PRO A 52 -30.49 -23.61 -4.78
CA PRO A 52 -30.62 -23.73 -3.34
C PRO A 52 -32.09 -23.86 -2.91
N ASP A 53 -32.36 -24.66 -1.91
CA ASP A 53 -33.66 -24.68 -1.24
C ASP A 53 -33.85 -23.44 -0.34
N ALA A 54 -35.10 -23.08 -0.02
CA ALA A 54 -35.42 -21.90 0.77
C ALA A 54 -34.73 -21.89 2.14
N TYR A 55 -34.53 -23.04 2.77
CA TYR A 55 -33.87 -23.16 4.07
C TYR A 55 -32.37 -22.86 3.99
N ARG A 56 -31.70 -23.32 2.95
CA ARG A 56 -30.30 -22.99 2.73
C ARG A 56 -30.09 -21.51 2.43
N ILE A 57 -31.04 -20.89 1.73
CA ILE A 57 -31.02 -19.42 1.51
C ILE A 57 -31.16 -18.71 2.86
N ALA A 58 -32.10 -19.13 3.71
CA ALA A 58 -32.29 -18.54 5.03
C ALA A 58 -31.09 -18.77 5.96
N GLU A 59 -30.45 -19.93 5.93
CA GLU A 59 -29.24 -20.23 6.70
C GLU A 59 -28.05 -19.35 6.23
N ALA A 60 -27.90 -19.15 4.91
CA ALA A 60 -26.90 -18.23 4.38
C ALA A 60 -27.17 -16.78 4.81
N ALA A 61 -28.47 -16.42 4.92
CA ALA A 61 -28.92 -15.15 5.44
C ALA A 61 -28.47 -14.89 6.88
N GLU A 62 -28.73 -15.86 7.77
CA GLU A 62 -28.35 -15.76 9.18
C GLU A 62 -26.83 -15.63 9.36
N GLN A 63 -26.06 -16.27 8.51
CA GLN A 63 -24.60 -16.24 8.55
C GLN A 63 -23.99 -14.98 7.91
N SER A 64 -24.79 -14.03 7.41
CA SER A 64 -24.37 -12.78 6.76
C SER A 64 -23.33 -12.96 5.65
N ARG A 65 -23.40 -14.04 4.89
CA ARG A 65 -22.45 -14.39 3.83
C ARG A 65 -22.99 -14.01 2.46
N SER A 66 -22.11 -13.50 1.60
CA SER A 66 -22.41 -13.45 0.17
C SER A 66 -22.17 -14.83 -0.44
N VAL A 67 -23.12 -15.34 -1.20
CA VAL A 67 -23.06 -16.67 -1.82
C VAL A 67 -23.27 -16.53 -3.31
N TYR A 68 -22.56 -17.34 -4.09
CA TYR A 68 -22.89 -17.47 -5.51
C TYR A 68 -24.08 -18.42 -5.64
N MET A 69 -25.17 -17.94 -6.25
CA MET A 69 -26.38 -18.72 -6.44
C MET A 69 -26.74 -18.79 -7.91
N ASP A 70 -27.20 -19.94 -8.35
CA ASP A 70 -27.82 -20.11 -9.66
C ASP A 70 -29.34 -20.10 -9.52
N LEU A 71 -29.94 -18.97 -9.82
CA LEU A 71 -31.39 -18.78 -9.75
C LEU A 71 -32.06 -18.91 -11.13
N ARG A 72 -31.37 -19.42 -12.15
CA ARG A 72 -31.90 -19.52 -13.53
C ARG A 72 -33.16 -20.37 -13.67
N GLN A 73 -33.39 -21.28 -12.72
CA GLN A 73 -34.61 -22.10 -12.69
C GLN A 73 -35.73 -21.50 -11.82
N MET A 74 -35.51 -20.33 -11.23
CA MET A 74 -36.47 -19.67 -10.37
C MET A 74 -37.08 -18.48 -11.15
N PRO A 75 -38.38 -18.44 -11.35
CA PRO A 75 -39.01 -17.29 -11.97
C PRO A 75 -38.89 -16.06 -11.06
N LEU A 76 -38.54 -14.91 -11.63
CA LEU A 76 -38.58 -13.62 -10.97
C LEU A 76 -39.81 -12.85 -11.46
N TYR A 77 -40.62 -12.41 -10.54
CA TYR A 77 -41.81 -11.61 -10.81
C TYR A 77 -41.55 -10.14 -10.46
N GLY A 78 -41.76 -9.24 -11.41
CA GLY A 78 -41.60 -7.79 -11.19
C GLY A 78 -42.67 -7.28 -10.23
N THR A 79 -42.22 -6.52 -9.22
CA THR A 79 -43.13 -5.90 -8.25
C THR A 79 -43.52 -4.46 -8.64
N GLY A 80 -42.84 -3.86 -9.62
CA GLY A 80 -42.95 -2.45 -9.92
C GLY A 80 -42.22 -1.52 -8.93
N PHE A 81 -41.66 -2.07 -7.86
CA PHE A 81 -40.88 -1.29 -6.91
C PHE A 81 -39.43 -1.20 -7.30
N GLU A 82 -38.82 -0.04 -7.09
CA GLU A 82 -37.41 0.22 -7.36
C GLU A 82 -36.70 0.71 -6.11
N LEU A 83 -35.44 0.31 -5.94
CA LEU A 83 -34.56 0.76 -4.87
C LEU A 83 -33.49 1.68 -5.45
N GLY A 84 -33.47 2.97 -5.01
CA GLY A 84 -32.54 3.98 -5.48
C GLY A 84 -33.09 4.80 -6.65
N GLU A 85 -32.27 5.67 -7.23
CA GLU A 85 -32.68 6.59 -8.31
C GLU A 85 -31.67 6.58 -9.46
N GLY A 86 -32.18 6.83 -10.67
CA GLY A 86 -31.40 7.02 -11.89
C GLY A 86 -30.56 5.79 -12.28
N ALA A 87 -29.30 5.98 -12.62
CA ALA A 87 -28.43 4.93 -13.09
C ALA A 87 -28.07 3.87 -12.01
N PHE A 88 -28.45 4.10 -10.77
CA PHE A 88 -28.26 3.20 -9.65
C PHE A 88 -29.56 2.54 -9.18
N ALA A 89 -30.66 2.80 -9.88
CA ALA A 89 -31.93 2.15 -9.61
C ALA A 89 -31.81 0.63 -9.77
N ARG A 90 -32.45 -0.09 -8.85
CA ARG A 90 -32.46 -1.54 -8.85
C ARG A 90 -33.89 -2.02 -8.74
N ALA A 91 -34.21 -3.08 -9.47
CA ALA A 91 -35.51 -3.67 -9.46
C ALA A 91 -35.70 -4.58 -8.23
N ILE A 92 -36.85 -4.49 -7.57
CA ILE A 92 -37.27 -5.45 -6.55
C ILE A 92 -38.18 -6.46 -7.22
N CYS A 93 -37.76 -7.71 -7.19
CA CYS A 93 -38.52 -8.83 -7.74
C CYS A 93 -38.91 -9.80 -6.64
N LEU A 94 -40.03 -10.50 -6.84
CA LEU A 94 -40.44 -11.65 -6.02
C LEU A 94 -40.01 -12.94 -6.69
N THR A 95 -39.66 -13.92 -5.89
CA THR A 95 -39.44 -15.28 -6.35
C THR A 95 -39.95 -16.25 -5.30
N SER A 96 -40.24 -17.46 -5.71
CA SER A 96 -40.71 -18.52 -4.77
C SER A 96 -39.89 -19.77 -4.92
N ARG A 97 -39.65 -20.44 -3.82
CA ARG A 97 -39.02 -21.74 -3.76
C ARG A 97 -39.62 -22.58 -2.60
N ASP A 98 -39.96 -23.83 -2.90
CA ASP A 98 -40.55 -24.75 -1.94
C ASP A 98 -41.80 -24.20 -1.23
N GLY A 99 -42.61 -23.42 -1.95
CA GLY A 99 -43.81 -22.76 -1.41
C GLY A 99 -43.56 -21.49 -0.61
N LEU A 100 -42.32 -21.07 -0.44
CA LEU A 100 -41.95 -19.87 0.29
C LEU A 100 -41.56 -18.76 -0.68
N TRP A 101 -42.10 -17.56 -0.47
CA TRP A 101 -41.82 -16.35 -1.24
C TRP A 101 -40.76 -15.53 -0.55
N PHE A 102 -39.88 -14.89 -1.32
CA PHE A 102 -38.91 -13.94 -0.84
C PHE A 102 -38.52 -12.91 -1.93
N SER A 103 -37.93 -11.82 -1.53
CA SER A 103 -37.56 -10.75 -2.45
C SER A 103 -36.12 -10.84 -2.91
N VAL A 104 -35.92 -10.46 -4.19
CA VAL A 104 -34.60 -10.37 -4.82
C VAL A 104 -34.44 -8.96 -5.42
N VAL A 105 -33.39 -8.26 -5.01
CA VAL A 105 -33.00 -6.96 -5.58
C VAL A 105 -31.94 -7.19 -6.64
N THR A 106 -32.24 -6.80 -7.86
CA THR A 106 -31.37 -7.02 -9.03
C THR A 106 -31.22 -5.73 -9.85
N GLY A 107 -30.41 -5.75 -10.90
CA GLY A 107 -30.29 -4.62 -11.83
C GLY A 107 -31.62 -4.36 -12.54
N ILE A 108 -31.86 -3.10 -12.89
CA ILE A 108 -33.12 -2.68 -13.56
C ILE A 108 -33.26 -3.32 -14.94
N GLU A 109 -32.14 -3.72 -15.56
CA GLU A 109 -32.11 -4.44 -16.82
C GLU A 109 -32.87 -5.78 -16.81
N VAL A 110 -33.18 -6.28 -15.63
CA VAL A 110 -34.02 -7.48 -15.50
C VAL A 110 -35.44 -7.22 -15.94
N TYR A 111 -35.97 -6.00 -15.78
CA TYR A 111 -37.30 -5.64 -16.30
C TYR A 111 -37.37 -5.70 -17.82
N ASP A 112 -36.28 -5.39 -18.53
CA ASP A 112 -36.21 -5.49 -19.97
C ASP A 112 -36.30 -6.92 -20.50
N GLN A 113 -36.10 -7.88 -19.60
CA GLN A 113 -36.17 -9.33 -19.92
C GLN A 113 -37.48 -9.97 -19.48
N MET A 114 -38.38 -9.20 -18.84
CA MET A 114 -39.66 -9.71 -18.41
C MET A 114 -40.59 -9.89 -19.60
N ASP A 115 -41.37 -10.94 -19.57
CA ASP A 115 -42.45 -11.20 -20.53
C ASP A 115 -43.69 -10.33 -20.25
N ASP A 116 -44.71 -10.49 -21.08
CA ASP A 116 -46.01 -9.75 -20.95
C ASP A 116 -46.71 -10.02 -19.60
N TYR A 117 -46.31 -11.05 -18.85
CA TYR A 117 -46.83 -11.39 -17.54
C TYR A 117 -45.97 -10.81 -16.39
N GLY A 118 -44.97 -10.01 -16.70
CA GLY A 118 -44.09 -9.42 -15.72
C GLY A 118 -43.15 -10.41 -15.05
N SER A 119 -42.88 -11.55 -15.71
CA SER A 119 -41.95 -12.57 -15.23
C SER A 119 -40.70 -12.68 -16.10
N ALA A 120 -39.57 -12.95 -15.49
CA ALA A 120 -38.33 -13.32 -16.16
C ALA A 120 -37.77 -14.58 -15.55
N TYR A 121 -37.01 -15.33 -16.34
CA TYR A 121 -36.22 -16.43 -15.74
C TYR A 121 -35.09 -15.82 -14.92
N GLY A 122 -34.85 -16.46 -13.77
CA GLY A 122 -33.84 -15.99 -12.83
C GLY A 122 -32.44 -15.93 -13.42
N CYS A 123 -31.61 -15.23 -12.75
CA CYS A 123 -30.22 -15.00 -13.14
C CYS A 123 -29.26 -15.85 -12.27
N SER A 124 -28.10 -16.11 -12.80
CA SER A 124 -26.99 -16.64 -12.00
C SER A 124 -26.06 -15.48 -11.61
N GLY A 125 -25.63 -15.48 -10.39
CA GLY A 125 -24.75 -14.43 -9.93
C GLY A 125 -24.38 -14.55 -8.46
N ARG A 126 -23.74 -13.51 -7.96
CA ARG A 126 -23.41 -13.39 -6.56
C ARG A 126 -24.52 -12.64 -5.87
N PHE A 127 -25.07 -13.25 -4.87
CA PHE A 127 -26.10 -12.68 -4.02
C PHE A 127 -25.59 -12.56 -2.59
N ARG A 128 -26.00 -11.51 -1.94
CA ARG A 128 -25.84 -11.36 -0.49
C ARG A 128 -27.17 -11.05 0.13
N VAL A 129 -27.32 -11.41 1.36
CA VAL A 129 -28.45 -10.93 2.13
C VAL A 129 -28.26 -9.46 2.42
N MET A 130 -29.30 -8.69 2.24
CA MET A 130 -29.26 -7.26 2.52
C MET A 130 -28.91 -7.04 3.99
N THR A 131 -27.79 -6.36 4.22
CA THR A 131 -27.24 -6.13 5.58
C THR A 131 -27.97 -5.03 6.33
N ASP A 132 -28.63 -4.12 5.60
CA ASP A 132 -29.51 -3.11 6.19
C ASP A 132 -30.85 -3.74 6.54
N ARG A 133 -30.94 -4.26 7.77
CA ARG A 133 -32.15 -4.90 8.29
C ARG A 133 -33.38 -3.99 8.30
N LYS A 134 -33.19 -2.67 8.41
CA LYS A 134 -34.30 -1.73 8.39
C LYS A 134 -34.90 -1.65 6.99
N THR A 135 -34.09 -1.41 5.99
CA THR A 135 -34.55 -1.37 4.58
C THR A 135 -35.09 -2.74 4.15
N ALA A 136 -34.45 -3.86 4.56
CA ALA A 136 -34.96 -5.18 4.27
C ALA A 136 -36.35 -5.43 4.89
N GLY A 137 -36.55 -4.98 6.12
CA GLY A 137 -37.86 -5.05 6.80
C GLY A 137 -38.92 -4.19 6.10
N GLU A 138 -38.60 -2.97 5.75
CA GLU A 138 -39.50 -2.07 5.02
C GLU A 138 -39.93 -2.65 3.66
N ILE A 139 -38.99 -3.26 2.92
CA ILE A 139 -39.30 -3.95 1.65
C ILE A 139 -40.20 -5.15 1.92
N ALA A 140 -39.87 -5.98 2.89
CA ALA A 140 -40.66 -7.17 3.23
C ALA A 140 -42.08 -6.83 3.67
N ASP A 141 -42.24 -5.79 4.49
CA ASP A 141 -43.54 -5.34 4.97
C ASP A 141 -44.38 -4.73 3.84
N ALA A 142 -43.79 -3.90 2.99
CA ALA A 142 -44.46 -3.34 1.82
C ALA A 142 -44.95 -4.43 0.84
N LEU A 143 -44.12 -5.43 0.57
CA LEU A 143 -44.50 -6.54 -0.33
C LEU A 143 -45.58 -7.46 0.31
N ARG A 144 -45.50 -7.65 1.60
CA ARG A 144 -46.54 -8.43 2.34
C ARG A 144 -47.89 -7.71 2.28
N GLU A 145 -47.91 -6.41 2.49
CA GLU A 145 -49.13 -5.59 2.42
C GLU A 145 -49.72 -5.57 1.03
N GLU A 146 -48.89 -5.36 -0.01
CA GLU A 146 -49.34 -5.21 -1.42
C GLU A 146 -49.87 -6.57 -1.96
N TYR A 147 -49.17 -7.67 -1.69
CA TYR A 147 -49.51 -8.96 -2.29
C TYR A 147 -50.26 -9.93 -1.35
N GLY A 148 -50.50 -9.53 -0.11
CA GLY A 148 -51.29 -10.31 0.84
C GLY A 148 -50.66 -11.63 1.30
N PHE A 149 -49.33 -11.73 1.27
CA PHE A 149 -48.63 -12.93 1.75
C PHE A 149 -48.54 -12.91 3.28
N GLU A 150 -49.20 -13.78 3.99
CA GLU A 150 -49.16 -13.83 5.46
C GLU A 150 -48.12 -14.83 5.98
N GLU A 151 -48.27 -16.14 5.67
CA GLU A 151 -47.43 -17.19 6.23
C GLU A 151 -46.35 -17.73 5.29
N GLU A 152 -46.46 -17.47 3.98
CA GLU A 152 -45.59 -18.01 2.95
C GLU A 152 -44.44 -17.06 2.57
N PHE A 153 -44.33 -15.92 3.23
CA PHE A 153 -43.31 -14.91 2.91
C PHE A 153 -42.16 -14.90 3.92
N LEU A 154 -40.96 -15.22 3.42
CA LEU A 154 -39.75 -15.07 4.19
C LEU A 154 -39.30 -13.59 4.18
N PRO A 155 -39.06 -12.96 5.35
CA PRO A 155 -38.57 -11.58 5.42
C PRO A 155 -37.10 -11.54 5.04
N LEU A 156 -36.77 -12.07 3.88
CA LEU A 156 -35.45 -12.21 3.32
C LEU A 156 -35.36 -11.39 2.04
N VAL A 157 -34.40 -10.48 1.99
CA VAL A 157 -34.08 -9.72 0.80
C VAL A 157 -32.69 -10.14 0.31
N LEU A 158 -32.65 -10.79 -0.84
CA LEU A 158 -31.40 -11.11 -1.53
C LEU A 158 -31.00 -9.96 -2.44
N GLU A 159 -29.83 -9.43 -2.26
CA GLU A 159 -29.27 -8.37 -3.08
C GLU A 159 -28.29 -8.96 -4.10
N GLY A 160 -28.64 -8.87 -5.37
CA GLY A 160 -27.74 -9.23 -6.46
C GLY A 160 -26.59 -8.24 -6.54
N VAL A 161 -25.38 -8.74 -6.50
CA VAL A 161 -24.17 -7.91 -6.65
C VAL A 161 -23.86 -7.84 -8.13
N SER A 162 -23.94 -6.65 -8.74
CA SER A 162 -23.67 -6.48 -10.15
C SER A 162 -22.23 -6.89 -10.46
N SER A 163 -22.03 -7.60 -11.58
CA SER A 163 -20.68 -8.00 -12.01
C SER A 163 -19.73 -6.81 -12.14
N ARG A 164 -20.26 -5.63 -12.50
CA ARG A 164 -19.48 -4.41 -12.64
C ARG A 164 -18.95 -3.89 -11.29
N SER A 165 -19.75 -3.91 -10.22
CA SER A 165 -19.29 -3.49 -8.89
C SER A 165 -18.26 -4.47 -8.32
N LEU A 166 -18.45 -5.77 -8.52
CA LEU A 166 -17.46 -6.80 -8.17
C LEU A 166 -16.12 -6.57 -8.87
N TRP A 167 -16.15 -6.35 -10.19
CA TRP A 167 -14.91 -6.09 -10.93
C TRP A 167 -14.19 -4.82 -10.48
N ILE A 168 -14.91 -3.78 -10.06
CA ILE A 168 -14.29 -2.55 -9.57
C ILE A 168 -13.67 -2.79 -8.19
N GLU A 169 -14.42 -3.35 -7.25
CA GLU A 169 -13.95 -3.58 -5.88
C GLU A 169 -12.82 -4.61 -5.83
N ASP A 170 -13.03 -5.77 -6.43
CA ASP A 170 -12.06 -6.86 -6.43
C ASP A 170 -10.87 -6.56 -7.33
N GLY A 171 -11.09 -5.87 -8.44
CA GLY A 171 -10.02 -5.40 -9.32
C GLY A 171 -9.08 -4.40 -8.65
N VAL A 172 -9.61 -3.50 -7.82
CA VAL A 172 -8.80 -2.57 -7.02
C VAL A 172 -8.00 -3.34 -5.97
N LEU A 173 -8.62 -4.29 -5.26
CA LEU A 173 -7.91 -5.10 -4.26
C LEU A 173 -6.84 -5.98 -4.92
N LEU A 174 -7.12 -6.60 -6.05
CA LEU A 174 -6.16 -7.36 -6.83
C LEU A 174 -4.98 -6.49 -7.26
N LEU A 175 -5.26 -5.30 -7.80
CA LEU A 175 -4.23 -4.34 -8.20
C LEU A 175 -3.35 -3.91 -7.03
N LEU A 176 -3.94 -3.64 -5.87
CA LEU A 176 -3.21 -3.31 -4.65
C LEU A 176 -2.34 -4.49 -4.18
N GLY A 177 -2.85 -5.72 -4.27
CA GLY A 177 -2.10 -6.94 -3.99
C GLY A 177 -0.87 -7.06 -4.90
N LEU A 178 -1.05 -6.95 -6.21
CA LEU A 178 0.03 -7.01 -7.20
C LEU A 178 1.07 -5.89 -7.01
N ILE A 179 0.63 -4.67 -6.73
CA ILE A 179 1.55 -3.55 -6.41
C ILE A 179 2.35 -3.88 -5.15
N GLY A 180 1.71 -4.43 -4.12
CA GLY A 180 2.37 -4.87 -2.89
C GLY A 180 3.43 -5.93 -3.16
N GLU A 181 3.11 -6.95 -3.95
CA GLU A 181 4.05 -8.01 -4.34
C GLU A 181 5.25 -7.47 -5.10
N LEU A 182 5.02 -6.67 -6.13
CA LEU A 182 6.09 -6.05 -6.92
C LEU A 182 6.98 -5.15 -6.05
N TRP A 183 6.38 -4.38 -5.16
CA TRP A 183 7.14 -3.53 -4.24
C TRP A 183 7.92 -4.35 -3.21
N GLY A 184 7.31 -5.36 -2.60
CA GLY A 184 7.98 -6.29 -1.69
C GLY A 184 9.17 -6.98 -2.38
N LEU A 185 8.96 -7.50 -3.58
CA LEU A 185 9.99 -8.13 -4.40
C LEU A 185 11.13 -7.14 -4.72
N GLN A 186 10.82 -5.93 -5.15
CA GLN A 186 11.83 -4.89 -5.41
C GLN A 186 12.67 -4.57 -4.17
N LEU A 187 12.05 -4.54 -2.99
CA LEU A 187 12.77 -4.32 -1.73
C LEU A 187 13.70 -5.48 -1.38
N LEU A 188 13.31 -6.73 -1.68
CA LEU A 188 14.12 -7.92 -1.49
C LEU A 188 15.27 -8.00 -2.50
N LEU A 189 14.98 -7.75 -3.78
CA LEU A 189 16.00 -7.70 -4.83
C LEU A 189 17.07 -6.64 -4.54
N GLY A 190 16.69 -5.53 -3.92
CA GLY A 190 17.66 -4.52 -3.47
C GLY A 190 18.65 -5.01 -2.40
N ARG A 191 18.46 -6.21 -1.85
CA ARG A 191 19.40 -6.87 -0.93
C ARG A 191 20.41 -7.75 -1.66
N THR A 192 19.97 -8.44 -2.68
CA THR A 192 20.82 -9.36 -3.46
C THR A 192 21.58 -8.61 -4.53
N GLU A 193 20.91 -7.68 -5.19
CA GLU A 193 21.44 -6.91 -6.31
C GLU A 193 21.58 -5.44 -5.96
N LEU A 194 22.81 -4.93 -5.99
CA LEU A 194 23.12 -3.54 -5.66
C LEU A 194 22.31 -2.55 -6.53
N ARG A 195 22.07 -2.87 -7.81
CA ARG A 195 21.33 -2.03 -8.77
C ARG A 195 19.90 -1.70 -8.36
N PHE A 196 19.25 -2.57 -7.59
CA PHE A 196 17.90 -2.34 -7.06
C PHE A 196 17.91 -1.65 -5.69
N SER A 197 19.09 -1.45 -5.09
CA SER A 197 19.21 -0.84 -3.77
C SER A 197 18.99 0.68 -3.80
N PRO A 198 18.56 1.30 -2.68
CA PRO A 198 18.52 2.75 -2.56
C PRO A 198 19.92 3.38 -2.61
N ALA A 199 20.93 2.64 -2.20
CA ALA A 199 22.32 3.07 -2.32
C ALA A 199 22.68 3.35 -3.77
N TRP A 200 22.37 2.44 -4.69
CA TRP A 200 22.57 2.61 -6.12
C TRP A 200 21.84 3.83 -6.69
N ARG A 201 20.55 3.98 -6.31
CA ARG A 201 19.78 5.19 -6.71
C ARG A 201 20.40 6.48 -6.18
N GLY A 202 21.05 6.40 -5.03
CA GLY A 202 21.82 7.51 -4.47
C GLY A 202 23.03 7.87 -5.33
N LEU A 203 23.77 6.87 -5.80
CA LEU A 203 24.98 7.05 -6.62
C LEU A 203 24.68 7.68 -7.99
N LYS A 204 23.55 7.38 -8.61
CA LYS A 204 23.12 8.00 -9.88
C LYS A 204 23.13 9.54 -9.87
N ARG A 205 23.16 10.17 -8.70
CA ARG A 205 23.22 11.63 -8.57
C ARG A 205 24.61 12.21 -8.78
N TYR A 206 25.61 11.35 -8.71
CA TYR A 206 27.03 11.74 -8.81
C TYR A 206 27.63 11.35 -10.16
N GLY A 207 26.79 11.08 -11.15
CA GLY A 207 27.18 10.66 -12.48
C GLY A 207 26.92 9.19 -12.73
N ASP A 208 27.86 8.52 -13.38
CA ASP A 208 27.74 7.08 -13.62
C ASP A 208 27.83 6.28 -12.30
N PRO A 209 26.78 5.57 -11.91
CA PRO A 209 26.76 4.83 -10.67
C PRO A 209 27.76 3.67 -10.64
N GLU A 210 28.15 3.13 -11.80
CA GLU A 210 29.15 2.06 -11.88
C GLU A 210 30.56 2.60 -11.55
N GLN A 211 30.92 3.77 -12.08
CA GLN A 211 32.17 4.44 -11.76
C GLN A 211 32.23 4.85 -10.28
N ALA A 212 31.15 5.43 -9.76
CA ALA A 212 31.07 5.78 -8.35
C ALA A 212 31.19 4.55 -7.43
N ALA A 213 30.52 3.44 -7.78
CA ALA A 213 30.61 2.19 -7.04
C ALA A 213 32.02 1.57 -7.12
N ALA A 214 32.68 1.66 -8.28
CA ALA A 214 34.06 1.20 -8.46
C ALA A 214 35.05 1.98 -7.58
N SER A 215 34.92 3.30 -7.53
CA SER A 215 35.70 4.16 -6.64
C SER A 215 35.54 3.77 -5.18
N ILE A 216 34.30 3.61 -4.71
CA ILE A 216 33.99 3.20 -3.33
C ILE A 216 34.54 1.81 -3.05
N GLU A 217 34.39 0.85 -3.97
CA GLU A 217 34.89 -0.51 -3.82
C GLU A 217 36.42 -0.56 -3.66
N GLY A 218 37.13 0.22 -4.48
CA GLY A 218 38.59 0.36 -4.37
C GLY A 218 39.01 0.90 -3.01
N GLU A 219 38.37 1.98 -2.53
CA GLU A 219 38.68 2.58 -1.23
C GLU A 219 38.33 1.65 -0.05
N LEU A 220 37.20 0.92 -0.14
CA LEU A 220 36.78 -0.06 0.88
C LEU A 220 37.71 -1.25 0.95
N SER A 221 38.20 -1.73 -0.19
CA SER A 221 39.11 -2.90 -0.25
C SER A 221 40.48 -2.62 0.38
N GLY A 222 40.91 -1.36 0.33
CA GLY A 222 42.16 -0.88 0.97
C GLY A 222 41.98 -0.47 2.44
N CYS A 223 40.76 -0.46 2.97
CA CYS A 223 40.48 0.03 4.31
C CYS A 223 40.70 -1.06 5.36
N PRO A 224 41.61 -0.87 6.35
CA PRO A 224 41.84 -1.85 7.40
C PRO A 224 40.71 -1.98 8.41
N ILE A 225 39.77 -1.01 8.42
CA ILE A 225 38.63 -1.00 9.33
C ILE A 225 37.50 -1.81 8.71
N PRO A 226 36.99 -2.86 9.36
CA PRO A 226 35.96 -3.73 8.76
C PRO A 226 34.62 -3.04 8.55
N ASP A 227 34.42 -1.85 9.11
CA ASP A 227 33.15 -1.12 9.10
C ASP A 227 33.35 0.40 9.08
N PRO A 228 34.02 0.96 8.03
CA PRO A 228 34.34 2.38 8.00
C PRO A 228 33.08 3.22 7.81
N MET A 229 32.96 4.31 8.56
CA MET A 229 31.98 5.39 8.29
C MET A 229 32.51 6.38 7.24
N PHE A 230 33.81 6.40 7.03
CA PHE A 230 34.51 7.26 6.10
C PHE A 230 35.54 6.46 5.33
N THR A 231 35.63 6.72 4.06
CA THR A 231 36.74 6.31 3.23
C THR A 231 37.58 7.55 2.86
N GLU A 232 38.41 7.49 1.85
CA GLU A 232 39.18 8.65 1.44
C GLU A 232 38.30 9.78 0.90
N ASN A 233 37.39 9.45 0.00
CA ASN A 233 36.53 10.42 -0.70
C ASN A 233 35.06 10.34 -0.33
N TRP A 234 34.63 9.30 0.40
CA TRP A 234 33.21 9.03 0.64
C TRP A 234 32.86 8.91 2.12
N MET A 235 31.69 9.40 2.45
CA MET A 235 31.01 9.23 3.72
C MET A 235 29.95 8.14 3.58
N ILE A 236 29.94 7.15 4.46
CA ILE A 236 29.05 5.98 4.46
C ILE A 236 28.01 6.13 5.58
N LEU A 237 26.83 6.65 5.25
CA LEU A 237 25.78 6.92 6.21
C LEU A 237 24.81 5.76 6.29
N ARG A 238 24.76 5.08 7.43
CA ARG A 238 23.77 4.01 7.68
C ARG A 238 22.49 4.59 8.26
N ARG A 239 21.39 4.28 7.62
CA ARG A 239 20.07 4.73 8.04
C ARG A 239 19.17 3.50 8.21
N SER A 240 18.65 3.30 9.42
CA SER A 240 17.89 2.09 9.80
C SER A 240 16.75 1.72 8.84
N TRP A 241 16.06 2.71 8.27
CA TRP A 241 14.94 2.48 7.37
C TRP A 241 15.24 2.74 5.88
N LYS A 242 16.21 3.61 5.59
CA LYS A 242 16.49 4.05 4.21
C LYS A 242 17.69 3.34 3.59
N GLY A 243 18.31 2.44 4.34
CA GLY A 243 19.55 1.77 3.91
C GLY A 243 20.76 2.69 3.98
N THR A 244 21.87 2.21 3.48
CA THR A 244 23.12 2.97 3.41
C THR A 244 23.07 4.02 2.30
N VAL A 245 23.63 5.19 2.59
CA VAL A 245 23.79 6.28 1.62
C VAL A 245 25.27 6.59 1.53
N PHE A 246 25.80 6.56 0.32
CA PHE A 246 27.17 6.99 0.03
C PHE A 246 27.13 8.45 -0.41
N LEU A 247 27.94 9.29 0.23
CA LEU A 247 28.03 10.73 -0.05
C LEU A 247 29.50 11.10 -0.28
N PRO A 248 29.88 11.66 -1.42
CA PRO A 248 31.23 12.18 -1.59
C PRO A 248 31.41 13.43 -0.71
N PHE A 249 32.59 13.58 -0.11
CA PHE A 249 32.89 14.76 0.70
C PHE A 249 32.78 16.06 -0.10
N SER A 250 33.10 16.02 -1.40
CA SER A 250 32.97 17.15 -2.31
C SER A 250 31.54 17.68 -2.50
N ASP A 251 30.52 16.84 -2.20
CA ASP A 251 29.10 17.25 -2.25
C ASP A 251 28.63 17.93 -0.96
N VAL A 252 29.34 17.74 0.16
CA VAL A 252 28.98 18.31 1.46
C VAL A 252 29.51 19.73 1.56
N VAL A 253 28.63 20.71 1.67
CA VAL A 253 29.00 22.14 1.79
C VAL A 253 29.00 22.65 3.22
N TRP A 254 28.14 22.07 4.04
CA TRP A 254 27.99 22.44 5.44
C TRP A 254 27.41 21.30 6.23
N CYS A 255 27.88 21.11 7.44
CA CYS A 255 27.26 20.18 8.38
C CYS A 255 27.30 20.72 9.81
N HIS A 256 26.39 20.28 10.64
CA HIS A 256 26.41 20.64 12.04
C HIS A 256 25.72 19.57 12.90
N LYS A 257 26.00 19.60 14.19
CA LYS A 257 25.33 18.84 15.21
C LYS A 257 23.96 19.44 15.52
N ALA A 258 22.94 18.60 15.65
CA ALA A 258 21.60 19.01 16.11
C ALA A 258 21.10 18.05 17.19
N LEU A 259 20.50 18.63 18.22
CA LEU A 259 19.78 17.91 19.24
C LEU A 259 18.35 17.62 18.76
N ILE A 260 17.93 16.37 18.85
CA ILE A 260 16.55 15.98 18.54
C ILE A 260 15.88 15.64 19.88
N PRO A 261 14.94 16.46 20.37
CA PRO A 261 14.20 16.14 21.58
C PRO A 261 13.42 14.83 21.36
N GLY A 262 13.71 13.83 22.18
CA GLY A 262 13.05 12.52 22.13
C GLY A 262 11.82 12.50 23.04
N ALA A 263 10.87 11.61 22.78
CA ALA A 263 9.71 11.35 23.66
C ALA A 263 10.11 10.69 25.00
N SER A 264 11.32 10.17 25.12
CA SER A 264 11.94 9.68 26.36
C SER A 264 13.12 10.58 26.73
N ALA A 265 13.42 10.74 28.01
CA ALA A 265 14.46 11.62 28.56
C ALA A 265 15.91 11.42 28.03
N ARG A 266 16.10 10.55 27.04
CA ARG A 266 17.38 10.36 26.34
C ARG A 266 17.47 11.29 25.14
N HIS A 267 18.37 12.24 25.20
CA HIS A 267 18.68 13.10 24.07
C HIS A 267 19.21 12.27 22.88
N SER A 268 18.63 12.46 21.71
CA SER A 268 19.12 11.89 20.48
C SER A 268 19.87 12.97 19.70
N TYR A 269 21.09 12.69 19.32
CA TYR A 269 21.91 13.60 18.50
C TYR A 269 21.80 13.20 17.02
N SER A 270 21.93 14.18 16.15
CA SER A 270 22.04 13.96 14.72
C SER A 270 23.09 14.90 14.11
N VAL A 271 23.74 14.41 13.09
CA VAL A 271 24.54 15.23 12.17
C VAL A 271 23.65 15.61 10.99
N VAL A 272 23.52 16.90 10.75
CA VAL A 272 22.75 17.46 9.64
C VAL A 272 23.71 17.88 8.55
N LEU A 273 23.55 17.30 7.34
CA LEU A 273 24.44 17.47 6.20
C LEU A 273 23.72 18.22 5.08
N TYR A 274 24.26 19.31 4.64
CA TYR A 274 23.77 20.11 3.52
C TYR A 274 24.62 19.81 2.26
N LEU A 275 23.94 19.37 1.20
CA LEU A 275 24.58 18.80 0.03
C LEU A 275 24.33 19.66 -1.21
N LYS A 276 25.35 19.79 -2.08
CA LYS A 276 25.19 20.45 -3.39
C LYS A 276 24.14 19.77 -4.25
N SER A 277 24.03 18.44 -4.18
CA SER A 277 23.12 17.63 -4.99
C SER A 277 21.66 17.60 -4.48
N ARG A 278 21.39 18.07 -3.25
CA ARG A 278 20.05 17.96 -2.63
C ARG A 278 19.57 19.25 -2.01
N ARG A 279 18.30 19.60 -2.24
CA ARG A 279 17.67 20.74 -1.58
C ARG A 279 17.41 20.50 -0.09
N ARG A 280 16.99 19.28 0.29
CA ARG A 280 16.73 18.92 1.67
C ARG A 280 17.98 18.35 2.33
N PRO A 281 18.34 18.83 3.54
CA PRO A 281 19.50 18.29 4.25
C PRO A 281 19.29 16.82 4.62
N VAL A 282 20.40 16.10 4.72
CA VAL A 282 20.43 14.73 5.18
C VAL A 282 20.65 14.72 6.69
N LYS A 283 19.67 14.22 7.45
CA LYS A 283 19.78 14.04 8.89
C LYS A 283 20.26 12.62 9.19
N TRP A 284 21.37 12.50 9.90
CA TRP A 284 21.95 11.23 10.31
C TRP A 284 21.95 11.13 11.83
N LYS A 285 21.15 10.22 12.38
CA LYS A 285 21.10 9.97 13.83
C LYS A 285 22.35 9.26 14.29
N VAL A 286 22.93 9.75 15.37
CA VAL A 286 24.11 9.18 16.02
C VAL A 286 23.80 8.87 17.48
N PRO A 287 24.50 7.88 18.09
CA PRO A 287 24.16 7.37 19.42
C PRO A 287 24.46 8.34 20.55
N SER A 288 25.42 9.24 20.40
CA SER A 288 25.83 10.18 21.44
C SER A 288 26.36 11.48 20.87
N GLU A 289 26.50 12.49 21.71
CA GLU A 289 27.10 13.77 21.38
C GLU A 289 28.55 13.62 20.98
N ALA A 290 29.35 12.89 21.77
CA ALA A 290 30.74 12.61 21.47
C ALA A 290 30.91 11.94 20.10
N HIS A 291 29.98 11.06 19.73
CA HIS A 291 29.99 10.45 18.41
C HIS A 291 29.68 11.47 17.30
N ALA A 292 28.75 12.42 17.54
CA ALA A 292 28.48 13.50 16.60
C ALA A 292 29.74 14.37 16.39
N ASP A 293 30.41 14.74 17.46
CA ASP A 293 31.62 15.58 17.42
C ASP A 293 32.78 14.85 16.69
N ALA A 294 32.98 13.57 16.96
CA ALA A 294 33.96 12.78 16.23
C ALA A 294 33.66 12.71 14.71
N VAL A 295 32.40 12.55 14.34
CA VAL A 295 31.97 12.55 12.94
C VAL A 295 32.26 13.91 12.30
N LEU A 296 31.92 15.01 12.96
CA LEU A 296 32.18 16.36 12.44
C LEU A 296 33.66 16.66 12.27
N GLN A 297 34.46 16.28 13.26
CA GLN A 297 35.93 16.42 13.22
C GLN A 297 36.54 15.63 12.07
N GLN A 298 36.15 14.37 11.90
CA GLN A 298 36.64 13.54 10.79
C GLN A 298 36.19 14.10 9.42
N ALA A 299 34.93 14.54 9.32
CA ALA A 299 34.40 15.11 8.11
C ALA A 299 35.14 16.41 7.73
N GLN A 300 35.45 17.26 8.72
CA GLN A 300 36.22 18.48 8.53
C GLN A 300 37.68 18.19 8.14
N ALA A 301 38.29 17.17 8.73
CA ALA A 301 39.64 16.75 8.35
C ALA A 301 39.74 16.30 6.88
N LYS A 302 38.68 15.62 6.38
CA LYS A 302 38.59 15.18 4.96
C LYS A 302 38.15 16.28 4.00
N ASN A 303 37.42 17.28 4.45
CA ASN A 303 36.99 18.43 3.68
C ASN A 303 37.22 19.72 4.52
N PRO A 304 38.44 20.30 4.51
CA PRO A 304 38.76 21.48 5.31
C PRO A 304 37.93 22.75 4.95
N GLN A 305 37.35 22.76 3.78
CA GLN A 305 36.50 23.88 3.32
C GLN A 305 35.08 23.82 3.90
N MET A 306 34.72 22.72 4.58
CA MET A 306 33.39 22.52 5.15
C MET A 306 33.31 23.14 6.54
N ASP A 307 32.32 23.99 6.79
CA ASP A 307 32.04 24.47 8.15
C ASP A 307 31.20 23.43 8.92
N THR A 308 31.53 23.30 10.20
CA THR A 308 30.88 22.35 11.10
C THR A 308 30.08 23.01 12.23
N ARG A 309 30.06 24.36 12.27
CA ARG A 309 29.34 25.13 13.29
C ARG A 309 27.89 25.36 12.88
N TYR A 310 26.97 25.28 13.83
CA TYR A 310 25.57 25.65 13.58
C TYR A 310 25.44 27.17 13.45
N ASN A 311 24.75 27.60 12.39
CA ASN A 311 24.41 28.98 12.19
C ASN A 311 22.97 29.11 11.68
N PRO A 312 22.07 29.73 12.47
CA PRO A 312 20.66 29.85 12.10
C PRO A 312 20.42 30.74 10.87
N VAL A 313 21.29 31.71 10.63
CA VAL A 313 21.20 32.57 9.44
C VAL A 313 21.48 31.76 8.18
N TRP A 314 22.47 30.87 8.21
CA TRP A 314 22.79 30.00 7.08
C TRP A 314 21.68 28.98 6.81
N GLU A 315 21.05 28.47 7.84
CA GLU A 315 19.90 27.59 7.66
C GLU A 315 18.73 28.32 6.98
N GLN A 316 18.48 29.58 7.33
CA GLN A 316 17.47 30.40 6.65
C GLN A 316 17.84 30.72 5.20
N ILE A 317 19.10 31.06 4.92
CA ILE A 317 19.58 31.29 3.56
C ILE A 317 19.45 30.02 2.73
N TRP A 318 19.84 28.87 3.26
CA TRP A 318 19.65 27.59 2.59
C TRP A 318 18.20 27.31 2.23
N LYS A 319 17.28 27.58 3.13
CA LYS A 319 15.84 27.38 2.90
C LYS A 319 15.27 28.33 1.86
N LYS A 320 15.66 29.60 1.91
CA LYS A 320 15.12 30.67 1.05
C LYS A 320 15.85 30.81 -0.27
N ASN A 321 17.17 30.83 -0.27
CA ASN A 321 18.00 31.07 -1.45
C ASN A 321 19.25 30.19 -1.47
N ARG A 322 19.03 28.91 -1.75
CA ARG A 322 20.11 27.92 -1.85
C ARG A 322 21.16 28.28 -2.94
N GLY A 323 20.71 28.86 -4.04
CA GLY A 323 21.63 29.29 -5.12
C GLY A 323 22.70 30.25 -4.62
N PHE A 324 22.31 31.26 -3.86
CA PHE A 324 23.22 32.20 -3.22
C PHE A 324 24.16 31.51 -2.23
N PHE A 325 23.64 30.57 -1.42
CA PHE A 325 24.44 29.80 -0.47
C PHE A 325 25.54 29.00 -1.16
N LEU A 326 25.24 28.38 -2.31
CA LEU A 326 26.21 27.58 -3.06
C LEU A 326 27.28 28.42 -3.79
N GLN A 327 26.97 29.65 -4.15
CA GLN A 327 27.94 30.58 -4.78
C GLN A 327 28.88 31.21 -3.74
N SER A 328 28.43 31.37 -2.51
CA SER A 328 29.20 31.98 -1.42
C SER A 328 29.12 31.10 -0.17
N PRO A 329 29.74 29.92 -0.18
CA PRO A 329 29.71 29.03 0.97
C PRO A 329 30.38 29.68 2.19
N PRO A 330 29.92 29.32 3.41
CA PRO A 330 30.33 30.01 4.64
C PRO A 330 31.83 29.98 4.98
N CYS A 331 32.54 29.00 4.48
CA CYS A 331 33.98 28.84 4.71
C CYS A 331 34.87 29.90 3.99
N CYS A 332 34.32 30.67 3.06
CA CYS A 332 35.07 31.67 2.30
C CYS A 332 35.00 33.07 2.92
N LYS A 333 34.43 33.23 4.10
CA LYS A 333 34.37 34.54 4.81
C LYS A 333 35.09 34.43 6.16
N ASN A 334 36.40 34.60 6.11
CA ASN A 334 37.17 35.09 7.28
C ASN A 334 36.96 36.57 7.43
#